data_b44b4d54d81a5c0b738176789322d51f
#
_entry.id   b44b4d54d81a5c0b738176789322d51f
#
_cell.length_a   1.000
_cell.length_b   1.000
_cell.length_c   1.000
_cell.angle_alpha   90.00
_cell.angle_beta   90.00
_cell.angle_gamma   90.00
#
_symmetry.space_group_name_H-M   'P 1'
#
loop_
_entity.id
_entity.type
_entity.pdbx_description
1 polymer ?
#
loop_
_entity_poly.entity_id
_entity_poly.type
_entity_poly.pdbx_seq_one_letter_code
_entity_poly.pdbx_strand_id
1 'polypeptide(L)'
;MIKKKRFVLTIGITFLSTLAAVLLAVNFTTGEKKVERALPRLYSTHDPQFLRAMGALLGPNIVGGNLAQELLNGDQIFPAMLTAIRGAQRSITFETYIYWSGDIGREFAAALAERAQAGVKVHVLLDWVGSAKIDESFLQEMRKAGVVIRKFHEPSWYNFARLNNRTHRKLLVVDGKTGFTGGVGIAPKWTGAGQDAEHWRDSHFRIEGPVVAQMQAVFLDNWLKVTGEVMHGEAYFPPLQAVGQSDAQVFSSSPAGGSESMQLMYQLAITAAEHSIDLSSAYFVPDELTSKSLTEALKRGVKIRIVVPGEIIDTETVRAASRGSWGPLLKAGAEIYQYQPSMYHCKLMIVDKLLVSVGSTNFDNRSFRLNDEANLNVFDAGFAERQTGIFETDLRHAKQISYAAWANRPWKEKLLERLALLLGSQL
;
A
#
# COMPACT_ATOMS: atom_id res chain seq x y z
N MET A 1 -6.28 13.55 57.20
CA MET A 1 -6.65 14.08 55.87
C MET A 1 -5.57 13.86 54.83
N ILE A 2 -4.31 14.20 55.08
CA ILE A 2 -3.19 14.11 54.14
C ILE A 2 -2.90 12.65 53.64
N LYS A 3 -2.91 11.64 54.54
CA LYS A 3 -2.73 10.24 54.16
C LYS A 3 -3.78 9.71 53.21
N LYS A 4 -5.06 10.11 53.41
CA LYS A 4 -6.19 9.70 52.54
C LYS A 4 -6.06 10.31 51.14
N LYS A 5 -5.63 11.59 51.04
CA LYS A 5 -5.38 12.26 49.74
C LYS A 5 -4.21 11.62 48.99
N ARG A 6 -3.08 11.27 49.69
CA ARG A 6 -1.96 10.57 49.05
C ARG A 6 -2.35 9.18 48.57
N PHE A 7 -3.14 8.43 49.35
CA PHE A 7 -3.63 7.10 48.94
C PHE A 7 -4.51 7.18 47.69
N VAL A 8 -5.47 8.09 47.63
CA VAL A 8 -6.31 8.29 46.44
C VAL A 8 -5.50 8.74 45.25
N LEU A 9 -4.51 9.62 45.43
CA LEU A 9 -3.62 10.05 44.35
C LEU A 9 -2.77 8.89 43.82
N THR A 10 -2.22 8.04 44.71
CA THR A 10 -1.44 6.85 44.30
C THR A 10 -2.29 5.89 43.49
N ILE A 11 -3.53 5.59 43.93
CA ILE A 11 -4.45 4.74 43.17
C ILE A 11 -4.73 5.35 41.78
N GLY A 12 -5.00 6.64 41.72
CA GLY A 12 -5.24 7.34 40.46
C GLY A 12 -4.05 7.26 39.49
N ILE A 13 -2.83 7.51 39.98
CA ILE A 13 -1.60 7.40 39.16
C ILE A 13 -1.38 5.96 38.72
N THR A 14 -1.52 4.98 39.61
CA THR A 14 -1.34 3.57 39.25
C THR A 14 -2.36 3.15 38.20
N PHE A 15 -3.64 3.52 38.36
CA PHE A 15 -4.68 3.22 37.37
C PHE A 15 -4.36 3.84 36.00
N LEU A 16 -4.02 5.13 35.98
CA LEU A 16 -3.68 5.82 34.71
C LEU A 16 -2.42 5.24 34.07
N SER A 17 -1.40 4.91 34.85
CA SER A 17 -0.17 4.29 34.33
C SER A 17 -0.43 2.88 33.78
N THR A 18 -1.25 2.08 34.47
CA THR A 18 -1.64 0.75 34.00
C THR A 18 -2.47 0.85 32.72
N LEU A 19 -3.45 1.77 32.70
CA LEU A 19 -4.26 2.02 31.51
C LEU A 19 -3.39 2.46 30.33
N ALA A 20 -2.46 3.38 30.54
CA ALA A 20 -1.52 3.82 29.51
C ALA A 20 -0.65 2.67 29.02
N ALA A 21 -0.13 1.83 29.92
CA ALA A 21 0.68 0.65 29.55
C ALA A 21 -0.13 -0.37 28.74
N VAL A 22 -1.39 -0.62 29.14
CA VAL A 22 -2.30 -1.52 28.39
C VAL A 22 -2.61 -0.95 27.01
N LEU A 23 -2.94 0.33 26.92
CA LEU A 23 -3.22 1.00 25.63
C LEU A 23 -1.98 0.98 24.71
N LEU A 24 -0.79 1.22 25.26
CA LEU A 24 0.46 1.08 24.52
C LEU A 24 0.65 -0.37 24.05
N ALA A 25 0.52 -1.36 24.93
CA ALA A 25 0.68 -2.76 24.55
C ALA A 25 -0.29 -3.16 23.45
N VAL A 26 -1.58 -2.82 23.55
CA VAL A 26 -2.60 -3.19 22.56
C VAL A 26 -2.40 -2.48 21.21
N ASN A 27 -1.87 -1.26 21.19
CA ASN A 27 -1.67 -0.48 19.97
C ASN A 27 -0.30 -0.74 19.31
N PHE A 28 0.69 -1.22 20.05
CA PHE A 28 2.06 -1.46 19.55
C PHE A 28 2.42 -2.94 19.43
N THR A 29 1.55 -3.87 19.83
CA THR A 29 1.71 -5.28 19.47
C THR A 29 1.43 -5.47 17.99
N THR A 30 2.39 -6.08 17.30
CA THR A 30 2.22 -6.52 15.90
C THR A 30 1.16 -7.63 15.85
N GLY A 31 0.30 -7.61 14.80
CA GLY A 31 -0.74 -8.61 14.60
C GLY A 31 -0.22 -10.06 14.64
N GLU A 32 -1.12 -11.00 14.88
CA GLU A 32 -0.84 -12.42 15.14
C GLU A 32 -0.18 -13.17 13.98
N LYS A 33 -0.22 -12.62 12.76
CA LYS A 33 0.31 -13.27 11.57
C LYS A 33 1.75 -12.93 11.31
N LYS A 34 2.57 -13.96 11.32
CA LYS A 34 3.97 -13.88 10.97
C LYS A 34 4.40 -15.12 10.20
N VAL A 35 4.92 -14.90 8.99
CA VAL A 35 5.71 -15.93 8.33
C VAL A 35 7.06 -15.97 9.04
N GLU A 36 7.34 -17.04 9.77
CA GLU A 36 8.56 -17.15 10.62
C GLU A 36 9.66 -17.98 9.97
N ARG A 37 9.31 -18.78 8.98
CA ARG A 37 10.24 -19.68 8.30
C ARG A 37 10.35 -19.34 6.83
N ALA A 38 11.57 -19.39 6.31
CA ALA A 38 11.82 -19.26 4.90
C ALA A 38 11.09 -20.37 4.13
N LEU A 39 10.45 -20.00 3.03
CA LEU A 39 9.79 -20.96 2.15
C LEU A 39 10.84 -21.74 1.35
N PRO A 40 10.72 -23.08 1.22
CA PRO A 40 11.55 -23.82 0.32
C PRO A 40 11.19 -23.45 -1.14
N ARG A 41 12.17 -23.39 -2.02
CA ARG A 41 11.93 -23.23 -3.45
C ARG A 41 11.48 -24.57 -4.03
N LEU A 42 10.20 -24.65 -4.41
CA LEU A 42 9.61 -25.85 -4.99
C LEU A 42 9.35 -25.72 -6.50
N TYR A 43 9.19 -24.49 -6.99
CA TYR A 43 8.83 -24.18 -8.38
C TYR A 43 9.38 -22.80 -8.76
N SER A 44 9.36 -22.50 -10.05
CA SER A 44 9.66 -21.15 -10.58
C SER A 44 8.38 -20.36 -10.85
N THR A 45 8.55 -19.07 -11.18
CA THR A 45 7.43 -18.19 -11.60
C THR A 45 6.76 -18.67 -12.88
N HIS A 46 7.47 -19.41 -13.74
CA HIS A 46 6.96 -20.00 -14.99
C HIS A 46 6.28 -21.37 -14.80
N ASP A 47 6.40 -21.98 -13.63
CA ASP A 47 5.74 -23.26 -13.33
C ASP A 47 4.24 -23.02 -13.06
N PRO A 48 3.31 -23.75 -13.70
CA PRO A 48 1.87 -23.66 -13.41
C PRO A 48 1.53 -23.90 -11.93
N GLN A 49 2.37 -24.58 -11.17
CA GLN A 49 2.21 -24.76 -9.74
C GLN A 49 2.31 -23.43 -8.97
N PHE A 50 3.14 -22.49 -9.46
CA PHE A 50 3.26 -21.16 -8.86
C PHE A 50 1.91 -20.42 -8.86
N LEU A 51 1.23 -20.36 -10.01
CA LEU A 51 -0.09 -19.72 -10.13
C LEU A 51 -1.14 -20.40 -9.23
N ARG A 52 -1.14 -21.76 -9.21
CA ARG A 52 -2.04 -22.51 -8.33
C ARG A 52 -1.77 -22.22 -6.85
N ALA A 53 -0.50 -22.17 -6.46
CA ALA A 53 -0.11 -21.87 -5.08
C ALA A 53 -0.48 -20.45 -4.68
N MET A 54 -0.22 -19.46 -5.54
CA MET A 54 -0.59 -18.06 -5.32
C MET A 54 -2.11 -17.93 -5.14
N GLY A 55 -2.92 -18.48 -6.05
CA GLY A 55 -4.38 -18.43 -5.96
C GLY A 55 -4.95 -19.14 -4.72
N ALA A 56 -4.41 -20.32 -4.38
CA ALA A 56 -4.94 -21.11 -3.26
C ALA A 56 -4.50 -20.59 -1.89
N LEU A 57 -3.25 -20.12 -1.75
CA LEU A 57 -2.69 -19.70 -0.46
C LEU A 57 -3.08 -18.26 -0.08
N LEU A 58 -3.30 -17.40 -1.06
CA LEU A 58 -3.59 -15.98 -0.80
C LEU A 58 -5.10 -15.66 -0.75
N GLY A 59 -5.96 -16.54 -1.18
CA GLY A 59 -7.40 -16.44 -1.05
C GLY A 59 -8.13 -16.19 -2.38
N PRO A 60 -8.12 -15.01 -3.02
CA PRO A 60 -8.80 -14.81 -4.29
C PRO A 60 -8.13 -15.59 -5.41
N ASN A 61 -8.93 -16.28 -6.23
CA ASN A 61 -8.42 -16.98 -7.41
C ASN A 61 -7.85 -16.00 -8.42
N ILE A 62 -6.81 -16.42 -9.15
CA ILE A 62 -6.32 -15.70 -10.34
C ILE A 62 -7.36 -15.88 -11.44
N VAL A 63 -7.80 -14.77 -12.03
CA VAL A 63 -8.83 -14.74 -13.08
C VAL A 63 -8.27 -14.12 -14.36
N GLY A 64 -8.59 -14.72 -15.50
CA GLY A 64 -8.17 -14.26 -16.81
C GLY A 64 -9.07 -13.18 -17.39
N GLY A 65 -8.65 -12.60 -18.51
CA GLY A 65 -9.47 -11.68 -19.29
C GLY A 65 -9.42 -10.23 -18.82
N ASN A 66 -8.38 -9.82 -18.11
CA ASN A 66 -8.27 -8.48 -17.58
C ASN A 66 -7.39 -7.57 -18.44
N LEU A 67 -7.64 -6.27 -18.32
CA LEU A 67 -6.82 -5.20 -18.86
C LEU A 67 -6.33 -4.34 -17.70
N ALA A 68 -5.01 -4.23 -17.56
CA ALA A 68 -4.36 -3.28 -16.64
C ALA A 68 -3.60 -2.23 -17.45
N GLN A 69 -3.90 -0.97 -17.17
CA GLN A 69 -3.27 0.19 -17.78
C GLN A 69 -2.55 1.00 -16.72
N GLU A 70 -1.29 1.28 -16.96
CA GLU A 70 -0.48 2.17 -16.14
C GLU A 70 -0.85 3.64 -16.32
N LEU A 71 -0.87 4.38 -15.22
CA LEU A 71 -1.04 5.82 -15.14
C LEU A 71 0.12 6.39 -14.32
N LEU A 72 0.87 7.31 -14.89
CA LEU A 72 2.08 7.84 -14.27
C LEU A 72 1.85 9.27 -13.77
N ASN A 73 2.13 9.51 -12.50
CA ASN A 73 2.04 10.80 -11.85
C ASN A 73 0.65 11.45 -11.93
N GLY A 74 0.47 12.56 -11.22
CA GLY A 74 -0.82 13.22 -11.09
C GLY A 74 -1.45 13.63 -12.41
N ASP A 75 -0.63 14.05 -13.38
CA ASP A 75 -1.10 14.53 -14.69
C ASP A 75 -1.84 13.47 -15.51
N GLN A 76 -1.56 12.18 -15.29
CA GLN A 76 -2.30 11.09 -15.92
C GLN A 76 -3.34 10.48 -14.98
N ILE A 77 -3.01 10.37 -13.70
CA ILE A 77 -3.81 9.64 -12.71
C ILE A 77 -5.11 10.38 -12.42
N PHE A 78 -5.03 11.64 -12.01
CA PHE A 78 -6.21 12.39 -11.57
C PHE A 78 -7.24 12.62 -12.68
N PRO A 79 -6.86 13.02 -13.90
CA PRO A 79 -7.83 13.14 -14.99
C PRO A 79 -8.52 11.82 -15.33
N ALA A 80 -7.80 10.69 -15.30
CA ALA A 80 -8.38 9.38 -15.55
C ALA A 80 -9.40 8.97 -14.48
N MET A 81 -9.05 9.16 -13.18
CA MET A 81 -9.97 8.88 -12.07
C MET A 81 -11.20 9.79 -12.11
N LEU A 82 -11.02 11.09 -12.30
CA LEU A 82 -12.11 12.07 -12.36
C LEU A 82 -13.03 11.81 -13.55
N THR A 83 -12.47 11.45 -14.70
CA THR A 83 -13.27 11.05 -15.88
C THR A 83 -14.13 9.83 -15.57
N ALA A 84 -13.57 8.80 -14.90
CA ALA A 84 -14.33 7.63 -14.51
C ALA A 84 -15.42 7.98 -13.48
N ILE A 85 -15.10 8.80 -12.47
CA ILE A 85 -16.07 9.26 -11.45
C ILE A 85 -17.23 9.99 -12.15
N ARG A 86 -16.97 11.00 -13.01
CA ARG A 86 -18.00 11.77 -13.72
C ARG A 86 -18.83 10.91 -14.68
N GLY A 87 -18.25 9.81 -15.19
CA GLY A 87 -18.94 8.85 -16.05
C GLY A 87 -19.81 7.83 -15.33
N ALA A 88 -19.75 7.76 -13.99
CA ALA A 88 -20.47 6.77 -13.20
C ALA A 88 -21.98 6.84 -13.36
N GLN A 89 -22.64 5.68 -13.49
CA GLN A 89 -24.08 5.57 -13.69
C GLN A 89 -24.82 4.87 -12.55
N ARG A 90 -24.15 4.02 -11.78
CA ARG A 90 -24.78 3.16 -10.78
C ARG A 90 -24.18 3.30 -9.39
N SER A 91 -22.84 3.15 -9.30
CA SER A 91 -22.16 3.19 -8.00
C SER A 91 -20.71 3.68 -8.11
N ILE A 92 -20.25 4.28 -7.04
CA ILE A 92 -18.86 4.61 -6.79
C ILE A 92 -18.52 4.12 -5.39
N THR A 93 -17.46 3.32 -5.26
CA THR A 93 -16.85 2.99 -3.98
C THR A 93 -15.41 3.50 -3.99
N PHE A 94 -15.07 4.30 -3.00
CA PHE A 94 -13.78 4.97 -2.94
C PHE A 94 -13.18 4.85 -1.54
N GLU A 95 -12.02 4.20 -1.42
CA GLU A 95 -11.25 4.03 -0.20
C GLU A 95 -9.87 4.65 -0.39
N THR A 96 -9.45 5.53 0.54
CA THR A 96 -8.12 6.13 0.46
C THR A 96 -7.57 6.44 1.85
N TYR A 97 -6.23 6.30 1.98
CA TYR A 97 -5.49 6.70 3.17
C TYR A 97 -5.40 8.22 3.27
N ILE A 98 -4.85 8.87 2.25
CA ILE A 98 -4.68 10.33 2.20
C ILE A 98 -5.81 10.97 1.40
N TYR A 99 -6.51 11.91 2.04
CA TYR A 99 -7.39 12.86 1.37
C TYR A 99 -7.23 14.21 2.05
N TRP A 100 -6.52 15.15 1.41
CA TRP A 100 -6.25 16.47 1.96
C TRP A 100 -6.97 17.55 1.17
N SER A 101 -7.14 18.71 1.81
CA SER A 101 -7.60 19.91 1.14
C SER A 101 -6.59 20.40 0.10
N GLY A 102 -7.08 21.23 -0.81
CA GLY A 102 -6.38 21.74 -1.98
C GLY A 102 -7.26 21.58 -3.22
N ASP A 103 -6.80 22.07 -4.35
CA ASP A 103 -7.61 22.12 -5.57
C ASP A 103 -8.02 20.72 -6.03
N ILE A 104 -7.10 19.77 -6.03
CA ILE A 104 -7.41 18.39 -6.40
C ILE A 104 -8.40 17.74 -5.43
N GLY A 105 -8.26 17.99 -4.12
CA GLY A 105 -9.20 17.50 -3.11
C GLY A 105 -10.60 18.07 -3.32
N ARG A 106 -10.71 19.36 -3.65
CA ARG A 106 -11.96 20.05 -3.98
C ARG A 106 -12.60 19.47 -5.25
N GLU A 107 -11.79 19.19 -6.28
CA GLU A 107 -12.26 18.64 -7.54
C GLU A 107 -12.85 17.23 -7.39
N PHE A 108 -12.18 16.37 -6.59
CA PHE A 108 -12.72 15.05 -6.26
C PHE A 108 -14.03 15.16 -5.45
N ALA A 109 -14.07 16.03 -4.43
CA ALA A 109 -15.28 16.24 -3.63
C ALA A 109 -16.46 16.71 -4.51
N ALA A 110 -16.23 17.66 -5.41
CA ALA A 110 -17.25 18.16 -6.33
C ALA A 110 -17.74 17.07 -7.30
N ALA A 111 -16.84 16.27 -7.87
CA ALA A 111 -17.21 15.19 -8.79
C ALA A 111 -18.02 14.08 -8.10
N LEU A 112 -17.65 13.69 -6.87
CA LEU A 112 -18.39 12.71 -6.07
C LEU A 112 -19.78 13.25 -5.67
N ALA A 113 -19.86 14.51 -5.26
CA ALA A 113 -21.11 15.17 -4.91
C ALA A 113 -22.06 15.28 -6.13
N GLU A 114 -21.53 15.66 -7.28
CA GLU A 114 -22.29 15.73 -8.56
C GLU A 114 -22.92 14.38 -8.90
N ARG A 115 -22.17 13.28 -8.77
CA ARG A 115 -22.70 11.94 -9.07
C ARG A 115 -23.73 11.48 -8.05
N ALA A 116 -23.54 11.76 -6.77
CA ALA A 116 -24.53 11.47 -5.75
C ALA A 116 -25.85 12.22 -5.99
N GLN A 117 -25.80 13.51 -6.36
CA GLN A 117 -26.97 14.30 -6.76
C GLN A 117 -27.65 13.74 -8.01
N ALA A 118 -26.91 13.12 -8.93
CA ALA A 118 -27.44 12.46 -10.11
C ALA A 118 -28.04 11.06 -9.82
N GLY A 119 -28.10 10.65 -8.53
CA GLY A 119 -28.68 9.36 -8.10
C GLY A 119 -27.71 8.19 -8.08
N VAL A 120 -26.41 8.39 -8.35
CA VAL A 120 -25.38 7.36 -8.23
C VAL A 120 -25.14 7.06 -6.74
N LYS A 121 -25.01 5.78 -6.38
CA LYS A 121 -24.68 5.35 -5.01
C LYS A 121 -23.20 5.59 -4.74
N VAL A 122 -22.87 6.63 -3.97
CA VAL A 122 -21.47 7.01 -3.69
C VAL A 122 -21.11 6.70 -2.25
N HIS A 123 -20.10 5.84 -2.06
CA HIS A 123 -19.59 5.41 -0.77
C HIS A 123 -18.10 5.71 -0.66
N VAL A 124 -17.72 6.47 0.36
CA VAL A 124 -16.35 6.92 0.59
C VAL A 124 -15.88 6.44 1.96
N LEU A 125 -14.76 5.73 2.00
CA LEU A 125 -14.09 5.28 3.21
C LEU A 125 -12.73 5.97 3.33
N LEU A 126 -12.56 6.78 4.36
CA LEU A 126 -11.33 7.54 4.60
C LEU A 126 -10.62 6.99 5.83
N ASP A 127 -9.29 6.89 5.79
CA ASP A 127 -8.53 6.65 7.02
C ASP A 127 -8.64 7.88 7.94
N TRP A 128 -8.87 7.65 9.22
CA TRP A 128 -9.06 8.73 10.18
C TRP A 128 -7.84 9.64 10.33
N VAL A 129 -6.63 9.06 10.35
CA VAL A 129 -5.37 9.83 10.48
C VAL A 129 -4.94 10.41 9.16
N GLY A 130 -4.95 9.60 8.10
CA GLY A 130 -4.50 10.01 6.78
C GLY A 130 -5.33 11.15 6.19
N SER A 131 -6.63 11.21 6.52
CA SER A 131 -7.54 12.27 6.10
C SER A 131 -7.68 13.43 7.08
N ALA A 132 -6.85 13.52 8.13
CA ALA A 132 -6.97 14.57 9.15
C ALA A 132 -6.76 16.00 8.61
N LYS A 133 -6.17 16.15 7.43
CA LYS A 133 -5.95 17.46 6.78
C LYS A 133 -7.03 17.84 5.75
N ILE A 134 -8.13 17.08 5.67
CA ILE A 134 -9.27 17.47 4.83
C ILE A 134 -10.10 18.57 5.53
N ASP A 135 -10.52 19.55 4.76
CA ASP A 135 -11.46 20.56 5.25
C ASP A 135 -12.83 19.93 5.48
N GLU A 136 -13.41 20.12 6.67
CA GLU A 136 -14.72 19.59 7.00
C GLU A 136 -15.82 20.12 6.07
N SER A 137 -15.64 21.30 5.46
CA SER A 137 -16.56 21.84 4.46
C SER A 137 -16.73 20.89 3.26
N PHE A 138 -15.63 20.26 2.78
CA PHE A 138 -15.69 19.29 1.67
C PHE A 138 -16.52 18.05 2.06
N LEU A 139 -16.32 17.56 3.29
CA LEU A 139 -17.07 16.42 3.79
C LEU A 139 -18.57 16.77 3.94
N GLN A 140 -18.87 17.97 4.42
CA GLN A 140 -20.25 18.44 4.56
C GLN A 140 -20.94 18.64 3.20
N GLU A 141 -20.26 19.19 2.20
CA GLU A 141 -20.78 19.34 0.85
C GLU A 141 -21.10 17.98 0.23
N MET A 142 -20.18 17.02 0.32
CA MET A 142 -20.39 15.66 -0.16
C MET A 142 -21.58 14.98 0.55
N ARG A 143 -21.65 15.07 1.89
CA ARG A 143 -22.78 14.50 2.67
C ARG A 143 -24.11 15.12 2.30
N LYS A 144 -24.19 16.45 2.13
CA LYS A 144 -25.41 17.16 1.70
C LYS A 144 -25.84 16.72 0.31
N ALA A 145 -24.92 16.37 -0.55
CA ALA A 145 -25.19 15.85 -1.89
C ALA A 145 -25.65 14.37 -1.91
N GLY A 146 -25.56 13.67 -0.76
CA GLY A 146 -25.97 12.27 -0.64
C GLY A 146 -24.81 11.26 -0.65
N VAL A 147 -23.55 11.71 -0.61
CA VAL A 147 -22.39 10.82 -0.48
C VAL A 147 -22.36 10.22 0.92
N VAL A 148 -22.26 8.90 1.03
CA VAL A 148 -22.11 8.18 2.30
C VAL A 148 -20.63 8.10 2.64
N ILE A 149 -20.20 8.88 3.64
CA ILE A 149 -18.80 8.94 4.08
C ILE A 149 -18.64 8.26 5.43
N ARG A 150 -17.63 7.39 5.55
CA ARG A 150 -17.21 6.77 6.81
C ARG A 150 -15.71 6.96 7.02
N LYS A 151 -15.29 6.95 8.30
CA LYS A 151 -13.88 7.00 8.69
C LYS A 151 -13.46 5.66 9.28
N PHE A 152 -12.37 5.11 8.78
CA PHE A 152 -11.78 3.88 9.26
C PHE A 152 -11.00 4.15 10.55
N HIS A 153 -11.25 3.38 11.61
CA HIS A 153 -10.65 3.48 12.94
C HIS A 153 -10.77 4.87 13.58
N GLU A 154 -11.87 5.58 13.32
CA GLU A 154 -12.17 6.81 14.06
C GLU A 154 -12.27 6.49 15.56
N PRO A 155 -11.52 7.21 16.44
CA PRO A 155 -11.54 6.95 17.87
C PRO A 155 -12.92 7.16 18.46
N SER A 156 -13.34 6.24 19.32
CA SER A 156 -14.53 6.38 20.13
C SER A 156 -14.18 6.10 21.60
N TRP A 157 -14.96 6.65 22.54
CA TRP A 157 -14.68 6.52 23.96
C TRP A 157 -14.59 5.06 24.48
N TYR A 158 -15.09 4.10 23.72
CA TYR A 158 -15.08 2.66 24.03
C TYR A 158 -14.14 1.84 23.14
N ASN A 159 -13.48 2.45 22.15
CA ASN A 159 -12.63 1.72 21.22
C ASN A 159 -11.32 2.48 20.97
N PHE A 160 -10.34 2.22 21.82
CA PHE A 160 -8.98 2.73 21.71
C PHE A 160 -7.99 1.64 21.25
N ALA A 161 -8.49 0.42 20.96
CA ALA A 161 -7.66 -0.64 20.43
C ALA A 161 -7.36 -0.41 18.93
N ARG A 162 -6.16 -0.79 18.50
CA ARG A 162 -5.74 -0.74 17.10
C ARG A 162 -5.74 0.66 16.46
N LEU A 163 -5.60 1.72 17.25
CA LEU A 163 -5.46 3.08 16.71
C LEU A 163 -4.20 3.24 15.86
N ASN A 164 -3.24 2.32 15.95
CA ASN A 164 -2.03 2.30 15.15
C ASN A 164 -2.23 1.62 13.78
N ASN A 165 -3.30 0.84 13.60
CA ASN A 165 -3.63 0.22 12.32
C ASN A 165 -4.30 1.24 11.40
N ARG A 166 -3.97 1.20 10.10
CA ARG A 166 -4.49 2.12 9.08
C ARG A 166 -5.11 1.34 7.93
N THR A 167 -6.15 1.90 7.31
CA THR A 167 -6.40 1.50 5.94
C THR A 167 -5.43 2.27 5.05
N HIS A 168 -4.46 1.56 4.52
CA HIS A 168 -3.51 2.14 3.57
C HIS A 168 -3.91 1.82 2.12
N ARG A 169 -5.04 1.13 1.94
CA ARG A 169 -5.64 0.84 0.63
C ARG A 169 -5.95 2.13 -0.12
N LYS A 170 -5.81 2.07 -1.42
CA LYS A 170 -6.17 3.15 -2.35
C LYS A 170 -6.95 2.50 -3.47
N LEU A 171 -8.27 2.52 -3.36
CA LEU A 171 -9.21 1.81 -4.23
C LEU A 171 -10.30 2.76 -4.70
N LEU A 172 -10.51 2.84 -6.00
CA LEU A 172 -11.70 3.44 -6.59
C LEU A 172 -12.33 2.40 -7.51
N VAL A 173 -13.60 2.05 -7.29
CA VAL A 173 -14.35 1.20 -8.21
C VAL A 173 -15.59 1.95 -8.67
N VAL A 174 -15.75 2.04 -9.99
CA VAL A 174 -16.86 2.73 -10.65
C VAL A 174 -17.73 1.70 -11.35
N ASP A 175 -19.04 1.71 -11.01
CA ASP A 175 -20.08 0.85 -11.56
C ASP A 175 -19.78 -0.66 -11.44
N GLY A 176 -18.85 -1.05 -10.55
CA GLY A 176 -18.35 -2.40 -10.43
C GLY A 176 -17.59 -2.90 -11.66
N LYS A 177 -17.22 -2.04 -12.60
CA LYS A 177 -16.62 -2.38 -13.91
C LYS A 177 -15.23 -1.84 -14.13
N THR A 178 -14.93 -0.66 -13.63
CA THR A 178 -13.63 -0.01 -13.75
C THR A 178 -13.06 0.22 -12.37
N GLY A 179 -11.85 -0.31 -12.14
CA GLY A 179 -11.13 -0.16 -10.89
C GLY A 179 -9.88 0.71 -11.03
N PHE A 180 -9.45 1.32 -9.93
CA PHE A 180 -8.17 2.02 -9.83
C PHE A 180 -7.48 1.64 -8.52
N THR A 181 -6.17 1.35 -8.59
CA THR A 181 -5.33 1.13 -7.41
C THR A 181 -3.89 1.55 -7.69
N GLY A 182 -3.12 1.81 -6.62
CA GLY A 182 -1.72 2.21 -6.72
C GLY A 182 -1.25 2.98 -5.49
N GLY A 183 -0.22 3.82 -5.63
CA GLY A 183 0.37 4.54 -4.51
C GLY A 183 -0.30 5.87 -4.15
N VAL A 184 -1.08 6.45 -5.06
CA VAL A 184 -1.52 7.85 -4.99
C VAL A 184 -2.61 8.10 -3.94
N GLY A 185 -2.42 9.15 -3.14
CA GLY A 185 -3.47 9.77 -2.32
C GLY A 185 -4.03 11.02 -2.99
N ILE A 186 -5.13 11.54 -2.46
CA ILE A 186 -5.75 12.78 -2.96
C ILE A 186 -5.14 13.96 -2.20
N ALA A 187 -4.08 14.53 -2.73
CA ALA A 187 -3.42 15.70 -2.14
C ALA A 187 -2.55 16.44 -3.17
N PRO A 188 -2.24 17.73 -2.94
CA PRO A 188 -1.40 18.53 -3.85
C PRO A 188 -0.04 17.88 -4.16
N LYS A 189 0.55 17.15 -3.22
CA LYS A 189 1.85 16.47 -3.38
C LYS A 189 1.90 15.45 -4.52
N TRP A 190 0.78 14.92 -4.95
CA TRP A 190 0.71 13.99 -6.10
C TRP A 190 0.26 14.65 -7.40
N THR A 191 0.05 15.97 -7.44
CA THR A 191 -0.22 16.67 -8.72
C THR A 191 1.07 16.78 -9.55
N GLY A 192 0.92 17.10 -10.84
CA GLY A 192 2.06 17.27 -11.75
C GLY A 192 2.69 15.95 -12.24
N ALA A 193 3.90 16.08 -12.75
CA ALA A 193 4.64 15.01 -13.43
C ALA A 193 5.69 14.31 -12.57
N GLY A 194 5.72 14.55 -11.25
CA GLY A 194 6.74 14.01 -10.36
C GLY A 194 8.10 14.69 -10.52
N GLN A 195 8.09 15.97 -10.86
CA GLN A 195 9.24 16.72 -11.37
C GLN A 195 10.13 17.36 -10.28
N ASP A 196 9.63 17.54 -9.05
CA ASP A 196 10.32 18.26 -7.97
C ASP A 196 9.86 17.78 -6.57
N ALA A 197 10.39 18.40 -5.52
CA ALA A 197 10.09 18.04 -4.13
C ALA A 197 8.62 18.24 -3.72
N GLU A 198 7.88 19.09 -4.43
CA GLU A 198 6.46 19.34 -4.16
C GLU A 198 5.54 18.41 -4.94
N HIS A 199 6.05 17.72 -5.97
CA HIS A 199 5.29 16.86 -6.87
C HIS A 199 5.91 15.46 -6.89
N TRP A 200 5.27 14.50 -6.23
CA TRP A 200 5.80 13.16 -6.01
C TRP A 200 5.69 12.26 -7.22
N ARG A 201 6.72 11.45 -7.47
CA ARG A 201 6.70 10.38 -8.46
C ARG A 201 5.92 9.20 -7.92
N ASP A 202 4.82 8.83 -8.58
CA ASP A 202 4.02 7.67 -8.22
C ASP A 202 3.40 7.00 -9.45
N SER A 203 2.90 5.79 -9.28
CA SER A 203 2.19 5.02 -10.30
C SER A 203 0.84 4.55 -9.77
N HIS A 204 -0.16 4.60 -10.62
CA HIS A 204 -1.52 4.12 -10.36
C HIS A 204 -2.00 3.32 -11.56
N PHE A 205 -2.99 2.48 -11.39
CA PHE A 205 -3.39 1.55 -12.43
C PHE A 205 -4.90 1.57 -12.60
N ARG A 206 -5.36 1.72 -13.83
CA ARG A 206 -6.74 1.50 -14.23
C ARG A 206 -6.91 0.03 -14.61
N ILE A 207 -7.95 -0.61 -14.12
CA ILE A 207 -8.20 -2.03 -14.26
C ILE A 207 -9.63 -2.24 -14.77
N GLU A 208 -9.79 -3.11 -15.75
CA GLU A 208 -11.06 -3.57 -16.28
C GLU A 208 -11.04 -5.09 -16.44
N GLY A 209 -12.22 -5.73 -16.42
CA GLY A 209 -12.36 -7.17 -16.54
C GLY A 209 -12.77 -7.86 -15.23
N PRO A 210 -12.76 -9.21 -15.21
CA PRO A 210 -13.29 -10.00 -14.10
C PRO A 210 -12.66 -9.70 -12.72
N VAL A 211 -11.40 -9.29 -12.67
CA VAL A 211 -10.69 -8.99 -11.42
C VAL A 211 -11.26 -7.78 -10.67
N VAL A 212 -12.04 -6.91 -11.33
CA VAL A 212 -12.66 -5.74 -10.68
C VAL A 212 -13.66 -6.17 -9.58
N ALA A 213 -14.30 -7.33 -9.74
CA ALA A 213 -15.15 -7.89 -8.68
C ALA A 213 -14.37 -8.19 -7.38
N GLN A 214 -13.11 -8.64 -7.50
CA GLN A 214 -12.25 -8.83 -6.34
C GLN A 214 -11.86 -7.50 -5.69
N MET A 215 -11.59 -6.46 -6.48
CA MET A 215 -11.32 -5.13 -5.95
C MET A 215 -12.53 -4.55 -5.21
N GLN A 216 -13.74 -4.75 -5.74
CA GLN A 216 -14.98 -4.36 -5.07
C GLN A 216 -15.17 -5.12 -3.75
N ALA A 217 -14.85 -6.42 -3.70
CA ALA A 217 -14.90 -7.22 -2.48
C ALA A 217 -13.87 -6.74 -1.42
N VAL A 218 -12.68 -6.33 -1.85
CA VAL A 218 -11.66 -5.75 -0.96
C VAL A 218 -12.13 -4.44 -0.32
N PHE A 219 -12.80 -3.57 -1.07
CA PHE A 219 -13.44 -2.38 -0.50
C PHE A 219 -14.53 -2.77 0.52
N LEU A 220 -15.35 -3.75 0.17
CA LEU A 220 -16.46 -4.19 1.01
C LEU A 220 -15.99 -4.78 2.36
N ASP A 221 -14.83 -5.44 2.40
CA ASP A 221 -14.26 -5.95 3.65
C ASP A 221 -14.10 -4.84 4.71
N ASN A 222 -13.49 -3.72 4.36
CA ASN A 222 -13.32 -2.58 5.28
C ASN A 222 -14.63 -1.81 5.50
N TRP A 223 -15.49 -1.71 4.48
CA TRP A 223 -16.81 -1.11 4.65
C TRP A 223 -17.65 -1.86 5.67
N LEU A 224 -17.68 -3.18 5.57
CA LEU A 224 -18.40 -4.05 6.52
C LEU A 224 -17.85 -3.91 7.94
N LYS A 225 -16.52 -3.83 8.12
CA LYS A 225 -15.91 -3.62 9.45
C LYS A 225 -16.38 -2.32 10.11
N VAL A 226 -16.60 -1.27 9.32
CA VAL A 226 -16.95 0.06 9.83
C VAL A 226 -18.45 0.25 10.00
N THR A 227 -19.26 -0.35 9.13
CA THR A 227 -20.71 -0.07 9.06
C THR A 227 -21.60 -1.22 9.48
N GLY A 228 -21.12 -2.46 9.38
CA GLY A 228 -21.98 -3.66 9.46
C GLY A 228 -22.86 -3.87 8.22
N GLU A 229 -22.75 -3.05 7.18
CA GLU A 229 -23.58 -3.11 5.97
C GLU A 229 -22.91 -3.91 4.87
N VAL A 230 -23.68 -4.75 4.16
CA VAL A 230 -23.22 -5.51 3.00
C VAL A 230 -23.77 -4.87 1.72
N MET A 231 -22.87 -4.42 0.86
CA MET A 231 -23.22 -3.96 -0.47
C MET A 231 -23.30 -5.17 -1.42
N HIS A 232 -24.40 -5.33 -2.10
CA HIS A 232 -24.63 -6.44 -3.02
C HIS A 232 -25.49 -6.01 -4.21
N GLY A 233 -25.66 -6.91 -5.18
CA GLY A 233 -26.44 -6.69 -6.38
C GLY A 233 -25.64 -6.04 -7.51
N GLU A 234 -26.29 -5.89 -8.66
CA GLU A 234 -25.64 -5.51 -9.93
C GLU A 234 -25.05 -4.10 -9.97
N ALA A 235 -25.44 -3.22 -9.02
CA ALA A 235 -24.83 -1.92 -8.93
C ALA A 235 -23.35 -1.99 -8.52
N TYR A 236 -22.98 -3.01 -7.74
CA TYR A 236 -21.63 -3.22 -7.22
C TYR A 236 -20.93 -4.43 -7.86
N PHE A 237 -21.69 -5.46 -8.24
CA PHE A 237 -21.22 -6.70 -8.83
C PHE A 237 -21.98 -7.02 -10.12
N PRO A 238 -21.82 -6.23 -11.18
CA PRO A 238 -22.41 -6.52 -12.48
C PRO A 238 -21.75 -7.76 -13.09
N PRO A 239 -22.40 -8.41 -14.08
CA PRO A 239 -21.71 -9.38 -14.92
C PRO A 239 -20.50 -8.73 -15.60
N LEU A 240 -19.33 -9.33 -15.42
CA LEU A 240 -18.08 -8.87 -16.02
C LEU A 240 -17.65 -9.83 -17.14
N GLN A 241 -17.17 -9.24 -18.22
CA GLN A 241 -16.65 -9.98 -19.37
C GLN A 241 -15.14 -9.77 -19.51
N ALA A 242 -14.48 -10.67 -20.20
CA ALA A 242 -13.09 -10.49 -20.59
C ALA A 242 -12.96 -9.28 -21.52
N VAL A 243 -12.01 -8.38 -21.19
CA VAL A 243 -11.71 -7.16 -21.97
C VAL A 243 -10.23 -7.08 -22.35
N GLY A 244 -9.42 -8.01 -21.87
CA GLY A 244 -7.98 -8.14 -22.11
C GLY A 244 -7.54 -9.58 -22.06
N GLN A 245 -6.24 -9.79 -21.93
CA GLN A 245 -5.63 -11.14 -21.92
C GLN A 245 -4.88 -11.45 -20.62
N SER A 246 -4.72 -10.47 -19.72
CA SER A 246 -3.93 -10.65 -18.51
C SER A 246 -4.66 -11.53 -17.50
N ASP A 247 -3.94 -12.46 -16.89
CA ASP A 247 -4.33 -13.15 -15.68
C ASP A 247 -4.01 -12.26 -14.49
N ALA A 248 -4.97 -12.04 -13.60
CA ALA A 248 -4.79 -11.12 -12.50
C ALA A 248 -5.53 -11.56 -11.23
N GLN A 249 -5.08 -11.01 -10.10
CA GLN A 249 -5.64 -11.20 -8.78
C GLN A 249 -5.55 -9.88 -8.01
N VAL A 250 -6.62 -9.43 -7.39
CA VAL A 250 -6.53 -8.36 -6.38
C VAL A 250 -6.41 -9.03 -5.02
N PHE A 251 -5.25 -8.89 -4.42
CA PHE A 251 -4.93 -9.45 -3.12
C PHE A 251 -4.94 -8.36 -2.05
N SER A 252 -5.59 -8.61 -0.93
CA SER A 252 -5.57 -7.71 0.23
C SER A 252 -5.01 -8.40 1.46
N SER A 253 -4.48 -7.61 2.37
CA SER A 253 -4.10 -8.05 3.70
C SER A 253 -4.72 -7.16 4.77
N SER A 254 -4.90 -7.75 5.95
CA SER A 254 -5.38 -7.05 7.13
C SER A 254 -4.68 -7.61 8.37
N PRO A 255 -4.38 -6.80 9.39
CA PRO A 255 -3.73 -7.26 10.62
C PRO A 255 -4.50 -8.38 11.34
N ALA A 256 -5.80 -8.44 11.15
CA ALA A 256 -6.68 -9.40 11.81
C ALA A 256 -7.08 -10.61 10.95
N GLY A 257 -6.69 -10.65 9.69
CA GLY A 257 -7.11 -11.69 8.75
C GLY A 257 -6.18 -12.93 8.74
N GLY A 258 -6.61 -14.15 8.35
CA GLY A 258 -5.91 -15.47 8.33
C GLY A 258 -4.64 -15.58 7.45
N SER A 259 -4.67 -16.26 6.30
CA SER A 259 -3.58 -16.42 5.34
C SER A 259 -3.37 -15.19 4.42
N GLU A 260 -4.24 -14.19 4.50
CA GLU A 260 -4.15 -12.95 3.75
C GLU A 260 -2.98 -12.10 4.27
N SER A 261 -1.77 -12.38 3.82
CA SER A 261 -0.54 -11.77 4.29
C SER A 261 0.30 -11.27 3.13
N MET A 262 0.53 -9.96 3.06
CA MET A 262 1.45 -9.38 2.06
C MET A 262 2.86 -9.95 2.20
N GLN A 263 3.31 -10.24 3.42
CA GLN A 263 4.59 -10.91 3.63
C GLN A 263 4.63 -12.29 2.94
N LEU A 264 3.55 -13.09 3.07
CA LEU A 264 3.47 -14.40 2.40
C LEU A 264 3.51 -14.25 0.88
N MET A 265 2.75 -13.32 0.31
CA MET A 265 2.75 -13.03 -1.11
C MET A 265 4.16 -12.71 -1.63
N TYR A 266 4.86 -11.78 -0.98
CA TYR A 266 6.22 -11.43 -1.36
C TYR A 266 7.20 -12.59 -1.17
N GLN A 267 7.07 -13.39 -0.09
CA GLN A 267 7.91 -14.56 0.14
C GLN A 267 7.75 -15.62 -0.97
N LEU A 268 6.52 -15.89 -1.41
CA LEU A 268 6.25 -16.81 -2.52
C LEU A 268 6.90 -16.31 -3.81
N ALA A 269 6.74 -15.03 -4.13
CA ALA A 269 7.28 -14.43 -5.35
C ALA A 269 8.83 -14.40 -5.36
N ILE A 270 9.46 -13.95 -4.26
CA ILE A 270 10.93 -13.92 -4.12
C ILE A 270 11.53 -15.31 -4.18
N THR A 271 10.88 -16.29 -3.55
CA THR A 271 11.38 -17.68 -3.52
C THR A 271 11.29 -18.34 -4.91
N ALA A 272 10.23 -18.05 -5.67
CA ALA A 272 10.02 -18.58 -7.02
C ALA A 272 10.92 -17.93 -8.09
N ALA A 273 11.48 -16.75 -7.83
CA ALA A 273 12.29 -16.01 -8.79
C ALA A 273 13.51 -16.80 -9.28
N GLU A 274 13.74 -16.76 -10.61
CA GLU A 274 14.85 -17.42 -11.30
C GLU A 274 15.88 -16.44 -11.88
N HIS A 275 15.43 -15.31 -12.42
CA HIS A 275 16.26 -14.42 -13.22
C HIS A 275 16.40 -13.02 -12.63
N SER A 276 15.28 -12.39 -12.28
CA SER A 276 15.31 -10.99 -11.86
C SER A 276 14.18 -10.62 -10.91
N ILE A 277 14.47 -9.67 -10.02
CA ILE A 277 13.49 -8.95 -9.22
C ILE A 277 13.79 -7.46 -9.34
N ASP A 278 12.86 -6.68 -9.86
CA ASP A 278 12.87 -5.22 -9.85
C ASP A 278 11.86 -4.74 -8.82
N LEU A 279 12.31 -3.94 -7.86
CA LEU A 279 11.50 -3.49 -6.73
C LEU A 279 11.52 -1.97 -6.61
N SER A 280 10.36 -1.35 -6.58
CA SER A 280 10.15 0.05 -6.21
C SER A 280 9.42 0.13 -4.88
N SER A 281 9.96 0.85 -3.93
CA SER A 281 9.28 1.03 -2.64
C SER A 281 9.55 2.41 -2.06
N ALA A 282 8.47 3.10 -1.70
CA ALA A 282 8.57 4.38 -0.99
C ALA A 282 9.24 4.20 0.38
N TYR A 283 8.94 3.10 1.06
CA TYR A 283 9.56 2.71 2.32
C TYR A 283 10.09 1.28 2.18
N PHE A 284 11.40 1.14 2.23
CA PHE A 284 12.09 -0.13 2.10
C PHE A 284 12.81 -0.48 3.40
N VAL A 285 12.10 -1.12 4.33
CA VAL A 285 12.60 -1.56 5.63
C VAL A 285 12.25 -3.06 5.80
N PRO A 286 12.88 -3.95 4.99
CA PRO A 286 12.57 -5.38 5.03
C PRO A 286 12.91 -5.97 6.41
N ASP A 287 12.05 -6.88 6.88
CA ASP A 287 12.35 -7.66 8.08
C ASP A 287 13.48 -8.68 7.81
N GLU A 288 13.93 -9.35 8.88
CA GLU A 288 15.04 -10.30 8.80
C GLU A 288 14.75 -11.45 7.83
N LEU A 289 13.52 -12.00 7.86
CA LEU A 289 13.13 -13.08 6.98
C LEU A 289 13.14 -12.65 5.51
N THR A 290 12.60 -11.49 5.22
CA THR A 290 12.53 -10.94 3.86
C THR A 290 13.92 -10.57 3.34
N SER A 291 14.77 -9.96 4.17
CA SER A 291 16.18 -9.72 3.83
C SER A 291 16.94 -11.01 3.55
N LYS A 292 16.69 -12.07 4.33
CA LYS A 292 17.27 -13.39 4.12
C LYS A 292 16.79 -13.99 2.80
N SER A 293 15.49 -13.93 2.51
CA SER A 293 14.94 -14.48 1.25
C SER A 293 15.50 -13.79 0.01
N LEU A 294 15.63 -12.46 0.04
CA LEU A 294 16.29 -11.68 -1.02
C LEU A 294 17.77 -12.08 -1.15
N THR A 295 18.49 -12.24 -0.04
CA THR A 295 19.89 -12.66 -0.04
C THR A 295 20.06 -14.07 -0.63
N GLU A 296 19.17 -15.00 -0.30
CA GLU A 296 19.19 -16.34 -0.88
C GLU A 296 18.86 -16.32 -2.38
N ALA A 297 17.96 -15.44 -2.83
CA ALA A 297 17.71 -15.24 -4.26
C ALA A 297 18.96 -14.72 -5.00
N LEU A 298 19.67 -13.73 -4.44
CA LEU A 298 20.95 -13.24 -4.96
C LEU A 298 22.01 -14.34 -5.06
N LYS A 299 22.14 -15.21 -4.04
CA LYS A 299 23.05 -16.36 -4.04
C LYS A 299 22.72 -17.38 -5.14
N ARG A 300 21.45 -17.49 -5.53
CA ARG A 300 21.00 -18.33 -6.66
C ARG A 300 21.30 -17.70 -8.01
N GLY A 301 21.79 -16.47 -8.07
CA GLY A 301 22.08 -15.73 -9.30
C GLY A 301 20.94 -14.83 -9.78
N VAL A 302 19.87 -14.66 -8.99
CA VAL A 302 18.79 -13.73 -9.32
C VAL A 302 19.32 -12.30 -9.24
N LYS A 303 19.16 -11.52 -10.32
CA LYS A 303 19.49 -10.10 -10.32
C LYS A 303 18.42 -9.31 -9.57
N ILE A 304 18.82 -8.57 -8.53
CA ILE A 304 17.87 -7.75 -7.72
C ILE A 304 18.25 -6.28 -7.82
N ARG A 305 17.29 -5.46 -8.30
CA ARG A 305 17.43 -4.00 -8.40
C ARG A 305 16.32 -3.35 -7.58
N ILE A 306 16.68 -2.36 -6.78
CA ILE A 306 15.75 -1.71 -5.85
C ILE A 306 15.84 -0.21 -6.01
N VAL A 307 14.72 0.46 -6.29
CA VAL A 307 14.61 1.92 -6.31
C VAL A 307 13.86 2.39 -5.07
N VAL A 308 14.48 3.31 -4.35
CA VAL A 308 13.96 3.93 -3.12
C VAL A 308 14.04 5.45 -3.22
N PRO A 309 13.35 6.21 -2.35
CA PRO A 309 13.54 7.66 -2.27
C PRO A 309 14.99 8.05 -1.99
N GLY A 310 15.40 9.19 -2.55
CA GLY A 310 16.68 9.82 -2.28
C GLY A 310 16.65 10.70 -1.02
N GLU A 311 17.12 11.94 -1.17
CA GLU A 311 17.10 12.91 -0.08
C GLU A 311 15.73 13.54 0.13
N ILE A 312 14.90 13.58 -0.92
CA ILE A 312 13.53 14.07 -0.85
C ILE A 312 12.64 12.93 -0.36
N ILE A 313 12.20 13.02 0.88
CA ILE A 313 11.32 12.05 1.54
C ILE A 313 10.42 12.75 2.57
N ASP A 314 9.27 12.20 2.82
CA ASP A 314 8.30 12.73 3.79
C ASP A 314 8.62 12.33 5.24
N THR A 315 9.42 11.27 5.47
CA THR A 315 9.70 10.71 6.79
C THR A 315 11.18 10.31 6.94
N GLU A 316 11.99 11.20 7.52
CA GLU A 316 13.43 10.99 7.72
C GLU A 316 13.76 9.76 8.56
N THR A 317 12.92 9.40 9.55
CA THR A 317 13.11 8.20 10.37
C THR A 317 13.03 6.94 9.53
N VAL A 318 12.08 6.88 8.57
CA VAL A 318 11.95 5.75 7.64
C VAL A 318 13.15 5.68 6.70
N ARG A 319 13.65 6.82 6.20
CA ARG A 319 14.87 6.89 5.39
C ARG A 319 16.08 6.35 6.14
N ALA A 320 16.23 6.75 7.39
CA ALA A 320 17.33 6.26 8.22
C ALA A 320 17.22 4.74 8.47
N ALA A 321 16.05 4.21 8.82
CA ALA A 321 15.82 2.78 8.99
C ALA A 321 16.06 2.00 7.69
N SER A 322 15.57 2.51 6.56
CA SER A 322 15.80 1.94 5.22
C SER A 322 17.30 1.79 4.94
N ARG A 323 18.05 2.88 5.01
CA ARG A 323 19.52 2.88 4.78
C ARG A 323 20.25 1.92 5.72
N GLY A 324 19.80 1.82 6.97
CA GLY A 324 20.37 0.90 7.96
C GLY A 324 20.22 -0.57 7.57
N SER A 325 19.18 -0.94 6.81
CA SER A 325 18.89 -2.31 6.40
C SER A 325 19.62 -2.79 5.15
N TRP A 326 20.25 -1.89 4.35
CA TRP A 326 20.79 -2.25 3.02
C TRP A 326 22.06 -3.10 3.04
N GLY A 327 22.83 -3.07 4.14
CA GLY A 327 24.15 -3.69 4.20
C GLY A 327 24.23 -5.15 3.75
N PRO A 328 23.42 -6.06 4.29
CA PRO A 328 23.42 -7.47 3.88
C PRO A 328 23.10 -7.65 2.38
N LEU A 329 22.14 -6.88 1.85
CA LEU A 329 21.70 -6.94 0.45
C LEU A 329 22.79 -6.41 -0.50
N LEU A 330 23.36 -5.24 -0.21
CA LEU A 330 24.45 -4.67 -0.99
C LEU A 330 25.68 -5.60 -1.00
N LYS A 331 26.02 -6.21 0.17
CA LYS A 331 27.10 -7.17 0.28
C LYS A 331 26.85 -8.44 -0.54
N ALA A 332 25.60 -8.85 -0.66
CA ALA A 332 25.18 -10.00 -1.46
C ALA A 332 25.06 -9.72 -2.96
N GLY A 333 25.20 -8.44 -3.39
CA GLY A 333 25.19 -8.04 -4.80
C GLY A 333 23.88 -7.41 -5.28
N ALA A 334 22.97 -7.03 -4.39
CA ALA A 334 21.80 -6.23 -4.77
C ALA A 334 22.24 -4.83 -5.26
N GLU A 335 21.58 -4.36 -6.29
CA GLU A 335 21.75 -3.01 -6.81
C GLU A 335 20.67 -2.09 -6.20
N ILE A 336 21.07 -1.12 -5.35
CA ILE A 336 20.15 -0.19 -4.71
C ILE A 336 20.36 1.21 -5.27
N TYR A 337 19.26 1.86 -5.65
CA TYR A 337 19.25 3.15 -6.33
C TYR A 337 18.37 4.14 -5.55
N GLN A 338 18.86 5.36 -5.39
CA GLN A 338 18.12 6.47 -4.79
C GLN A 338 17.61 7.41 -5.87
N TYR A 339 16.30 7.51 -6.02
CA TYR A 339 15.64 8.43 -6.95
C TYR A 339 15.91 9.88 -6.54
N GLN A 340 16.25 10.75 -7.48
CA GLN A 340 16.76 12.08 -7.17
C GLN A 340 15.74 13.22 -7.35
N PRO A 341 14.87 13.24 -8.40
CA PRO A 341 14.11 14.44 -8.74
C PRO A 341 13.05 14.84 -7.72
N SER A 342 12.40 13.85 -7.10
CA SER A 342 11.25 14.07 -6.22
C SER A 342 11.14 12.97 -5.17
N MET A 343 10.14 13.05 -4.28
CA MET A 343 9.76 11.89 -3.44
C MET A 343 9.31 10.74 -4.33
N TYR A 344 10.01 9.61 -4.26
CA TYR A 344 9.67 8.38 -4.97
C TYR A 344 8.65 7.57 -4.16
N HIS A 345 7.39 7.58 -4.59
CA HIS A 345 6.32 6.97 -3.80
C HIS A 345 5.70 5.72 -4.44
N CYS A 346 6.36 5.16 -5.47
CA CYS A 346 5.91 3.94 -6.15
C CYS A 346 5.99 2.70 -5.25
N LYS A 347 5.11 1.73 -5.50
CA LYS A 347 5.11 0.40 -4.90
C LYS A 347 4.91 -0.62 -6.02
N LEU A 348 6.01 -1.23 -6.42
CA LEU A 348 6.05 -2.15 -7.56
C LEU A 348 7.04 -3.28 -7.27
N MET A 349 6.69 -4.50 -7.63
CA MET A 349 7.63 -5.61 -7.75
C MET A 349 7.39 -6.32 -9.09
N ILE A 350 8.45 -6.48 -9.89
CA ILE A 350 8.45 -7.27 -11.11
C ILE A 350 9.33 -8.48 -10.87
N VAL A 351 8.83 -9.68 -11.13
CA VAL A 351 9.59 -10.93 -10.98
C VAL A 351 9.64 -11.64 -12.33
N ASP A 352 10.85 -11.93 -12.78
CA ASP A 352 11.16 -12.67 -14.00
C ASP A 352 10.45 -12.16 -15.27
N LYS A 353 10.14 -10.86 -15.30
CA LYS A 353 9.37 -10.21 -16.39
C LYS A 353 8.03 -10.91 -16.69
N LEU A 354 7.41 -11.50 -15.69
CA LEU A 354 6.14 -12.22 -15.80
C LEU A 354 5.14 -11.77 -14.73
N LEU A 355 5.50 -11.85 -13.44
CA LEU A 355 4.66 -11.38 -12.35
C LEU A 355 4.95 -9.90 -12.09
N VAL A 356 3.90 -9.10 -12.05
CA VAL A 356 3.94 -7.71 -11.57
C VAL A 356 2.97 -7.55 -10.42
N SER A 357 3.47 -7.14 -9.26
CA SER A 357 2.66 -6.75 -8.11
C SER A 357 2.73 -5.24 -7.91
N VAL A 358 1.58 -4.57 -7.94
CA VAL A 358 1.43 -3.11 -7.78
C VAL A 358 0.29 -2.81 -6.85
N GLY A 359 0.38 -1.71 -6.08
CA GLY A 359 -0.71 -1.35 -5.17
C GLY A 359 -0.29 -0.38 -4.08
N SER A 360 -0.80 -0.61 -2.90
CA SER A 360 -0.57 0.28 -1.75
C SER A 360 0.61 -0.13 -0.85
N THR A 361 1.08 -1.37 -0.96
CA THR A 361 1.99 -2.02 -0.01
C THR A 361 3.42 -1.53 -0.15
N ASN A 362 3.97 -0.90 0.87
CA ASN A 362 5.40 -0.68 1.01
C ASN A 362 6.12 -1.97 1.43
N PHE A 363 7.43 -2.01 1.21
CA PHE A 363 8.26 -3.16 1.57
C PHE A 363 8.80 -3.02 3.00
N ASP A 364 7.88 -2.96 3.97
CA ASP A 364 8.16 -2.73 5.38
C ASP A 364 7.21 -3.51 6.31
N ASN A 365 7.55 -3.56 7.61
CA ASN A 365 6.75 -4.29 8.60
C ASN A 365 5.38 -3.69 8.83
N ARG A 366 5.23 -2.36 8.71
CA ARG A 366 3.94 -1.71 8.88
C ARG A 366 2.94 -2.18 7.81
N SER A 367 3.34 -2.17 6.55
CA SER A 367 2.53 -2.68 5.45
C SER A 367 2.28 -4.19 5.55
N PHE A 368 3.25 -4.95 6.04
CA PHE A 368 3.10 -6.40 6.16
C PHE A 368 2.18 -6.85 7.30
N ARG A 369 2.04 -6.05 8.37
CA ARG A 369 1.45 -6.52 9.63
C ARG A 369 0.47 -5.58 10.32
N LEU A 370 0.54 -4.28 10.06
CA LEU A 370 -0.22 -3.28 10.80
C LEU A 370 -1.29 -2.59 9.98
N ASN A 371 -1.07 -2.49 8.67
CA ASN A 371 -2.00 -1.82 7.77
C ASN A 371 -2.92 -2.82 7.05
N ASP A 372 -4.11 -2.34 6.71
CA ASP A 372 -4.90 -2.94 5.64
C ASP A 372 -4.33 -2.45 4.30
N GLU A 373 -3.86 -3.39 3.48
CA GLU A 373 -3.22 -3.12 2.18
C GLU A 373 -3.98 -3.83 1.06
N ALA A 374 -3.76 -3.39 -0.18
CA ALA A 374 -4.27 -4.05 -1.38
C ALA A 374 -3.27 -3.93 -2.53
N ASN A 375 -2.98 -5.05 -3.19
CA ASN A 375 -2.17 -5.12 -4.39
C ASN A 375 -2.93 -5.80 -5.53
N LEU A 376 -2.67 -5.34 -6.73
CA LEU A 376 -2.99 -6.03 -7.97
C LEU A 376 -1.77 -6.85 -8.38
N ASN A 377 -1.93 -8.16 -8.47
CA ASN A 377 -0.95 -9.06 -9.03
C ASN A 377 -1.36 -9.40 -10.47
N VAL A 378 -0.51 -9.10 -11.44
CA VAL A 378 -0.73 -9.36 -12.86
C VAL A 378 0.32 -10.35 -13.35
N PHE A 379 -0.13 -11.41 -14.00
CA PHE A 379 0.70 -12.45 -14.60
C PHE A 379 0.62 -12.30 -16.13
N ASP A 380 1.44 -11.41 -16.68
CA ASP A 380 1.40 -11.03 -18.10
C ASP A 380 2.78 -10.47 -18.51
N ALA A 381 3.44 -11.13 -19.44
CA ALA A 381 4.76 -10.72 -19.90
C ALA A 381 4.74 -9.34 -20.60
N GLY A 382 3.70 -9.03 -21.36
CA GLY A 382 3.57 -7.73 -22.03
C GLY A 382 3.37 -6.59 -21.03
N PHE A 383 2.56 -6.79 -19.99
CA PHE A 383 2.44 -5.83 -18.90
C PHE A 383 3.74 -5.68 -18.12
N ALA A 384 4.43 -6.80 -17.83
CA ALA A 384 5.71 -6.79 -17.14
C ALA A 384 6.80 -6.07 -17.95
N GLU A 385 6.82 -6.21 -19.27
CA GLU A 385 7.75 -5.50 -20.15
C GLU A 385 7.52 -3.98 -20.09
N ARG A 386 6.27 -3.52 -20.16
CA ARG A 386 5.95 -2.09 -20.01
C ARG A 386 6.37 -1.55 -18.65
N GLN A 387 6.09 -2.29 -17.56
CA GLN A 387 6.52 -1.91 -16.22
C GLN A 387 8.05 -1.89 -16.08
N THR A 388 8.75 -2.83 -16.70
CA THR A 388 10.22 -2.83 -16.75
C THR A 388 10.74 -1.57 -17.48
N GLY A 389 10.14 -1.17 -18.59
CA GLY A 389 10.49 0.06 -19.30
C GLY A 389 10.31 1.33 -18.46
N ILE A 390 9.25 1.39 -17.64
CA ILE A 390 9.00 2.49 -16.69
C ILE A 390 10.07 2.46 -15.58
N PHE A 391 10.35 1.30 -15.01
CA PHE A 391 11.38 1.10 -13.99
C PHE A 391 12.77 1.53 -14.49
N GLU A 392 13.13 1.15 -15.73
CA GLU A 392 14.39 1.60 -16.37
C GLU A 392 14.45 3.13 -16.55
N THR A 393 13.29 3.76 -16.79
CA THR A 393 13.22 5.22 -16.88
C THR A 393 13.48 5.85 -15.50
N ASP A 394 12.90 5.31 -14.45
CA ASP A 394 13.12 5.76 -13.06
C ASP A 394 14.60 5.54 -12.66
N LEU A 395 15.22 4.43 -13.05
CA LEU A 395 16.65 4.17 -12.82
C LEU A 395 17.57 5.22 -13.43
N ARG A 396 17.25 5.75 -14.62
CA ARG A 396 18.06 6.82 -15.25
C ARG A 396 18.08 8.12 -14.44
N HIS A 397 17.09 8.32 -13.57
CA HIS A 397 17.00 9.46 -12.67
C HIS A 397 17.45 9.13 -11.24
N ALA A 398 18.01 7.94 -11.02
CA ALA A 398 18.40 7.47 -9.70
C ALA A 398 19.92 7.28 -9.59
N LYS A 399 20.45 7.52 -8.40
CA LYS A 399 21.87 7.34 -8.06
C LYS A 399 22.08 5.96 -7.42
N GLN A 400 22.92 5.12 -8.03
CA GLN A 400 23.30 3.85 -7.44
C GLN A 400 24.18 4.02 -6.21
N ILE A 401 23.91 3.24 -5.19
CA ILE A 401 24.68 3.21 -3.94
C ILE A 401 25.53 1.93 -3.92
N SER A 402 26.86 2.11 -3.90
CA SER A 402 27.77 0.98 -3.74
C SER A 402 27.88 0.54 -2.28
N TYR A 403 28.22 -0.74 -2.05
CA TYR A 403 28.54 -1.25 -0.71
C TYR A 403 29.63 -0.43 -0.02
N ALA A 404 30.70 -0.05 -0.75
CA ALA A 404 31.79 0.74 -0.22
C ALA A 404 31.33 2.12 0.25
N ALA A 405 30.52 2.82 -0.55
CA ALA A 405 29.95 4.12 -0.17
C ALA A 405 29.05 4.00 1.07
N TRP A 406 28.20 2.97 1.10
CA TRP A 406 27.34 2.69 2.26
C TRP A 406 28.17 2.33 3.52
N ALA A 407 29.19 1.49 3.38
CA ALA A 407 30.00 1.04 4.51
C ALA A 407 30.85 2.18 5.11
N ASN A 408 31.31 3.12 4.30
CA ASN A 408 32.16 4.24 4.72
C ASN A 408 31.41 5.53 5.10
N ARG A 409 30.06 5.48 5.17
CA ARG A 409 29.26 6.65 5.58
C ARG A 409 29.58 7.08 7.02
N PRO A 410 29.36 8.37 7.38
CA PRO A 410 29.72 8.94 8.68
C PRO A 410 29.14 8.14 9.86
N TRP A 411 29.88 8.04 10.95
CA TRP A 411 29.45 7.30 12.13
C TRP A 411 28.16 7.83 12.76
N LYS A 412 27.90 9.14 12.65
CA LYS A 412 26.66 9.77 13.13
C LYS A 412 25.44 9.25 12.38
N GLU A 413 25.53 9.09 11.06
CA GLU A 413 24.48 8.50 10.24
C GLU A 413 24.23 7.03 10.66
N LYS A 414 25.30 6.25 10.81
CA LYS A 414 25.20 4.84 11.27
C LYS A 414 24.51 4.72 12.62
N LEU A 415 24.76 5.66 13.54
CA LEU A 415 24.11 5.67 14.84
C LEU A 415 22.61 5.97 14.72
N LEU A 416 22.24 7.01 13.97
CA LEU A 416 20.84 7.39 13.73
C LEU A 416 20.07 6.24 13.05
N GLU A 417 20.68 5.60 12.05
CA GLU A 417 20.11 4.46 11.34
C GLU A 417 19.87 3.26 12.28
N ARG A 418 20.82 2.97 13.18
CA ARG A 418 20.65 1.91 14.20
C ARG A 418 19.52 2.23 15.18
N LEU A 419 19.40 3.48 15.61
CA LEU A 419 18.30 3.93 16.47
C LEU A 419 16.95 3.85 15.75
N ALA A 420 16.90 4.25 14.47
CA ALA A 420 15.70 4.14 13.66
C ALA A 420 15.27 2.68 13.45
N LEU A 421 16.21 1.74 13.27
CA LEU A 421 15.92 0.32 13.13
C LEU A 421 15.28 -0.30 14.40
N LEU A 422 15.49 0.27 15.58
CA LEU A 422 14.76 -0.16 16.78
C LEU A 422 13.26 0.04 16.68
N LEU A 423 12.82 0.98 15.84
CA LEU A 423 11.43 1.22 15.51
C LEU A 423 10.92 0.37 14.32
N GLY A 424 11.78 -0.46 13.75
CA GLY A 424 11.50 -1.22 12.52
C GLY A 424 10.26 -2.12 12.56
N SER A 425 9.81 -2.53 13.76
CA SER A 425 8.54 -3.25 13.92
C SER A 425 7.30 -2.37 13.74
N GLN A 426 7.48 -1.05 13.77
CA GLN A 426 6.42 -0.04 13.66
C GLN A 426 6.51 0.80 12.38
N LEU A 427 7.61 0.63 11.65
CA LEU A 427 7.89 1.26 10.35
C LEU A 427 7.56 0.30 9.21
#